data_e43571b0d0f82b369653d570511344ef
#
_entry.id   e43571b0d0f82b369653d570511344ef
#
_cell.length_a   1.000
_cell.length_b   1.000
_cell.length_c   1.000
_cell.angle_alpha   90.00
_cell.angle_beta   90.00
_cell.angle_gamma   90.00
#
_symmetry.space_group_name_H-M   'P 1'
#
loop_
_entity.id
_entity.type
_entity.pdbx_description
1 polymer ?
#
loop_
_entity_poly.entity_id
_entity_poly.type
_entity_poly.pdbx_seq_one_letter_code
_entity_poly.pdbx_strand_id
1 'polypeptide(L)'
;VSLVLSMQPFINSFTFEHINSGVKINFGLTRGAGSLAFALTSYTLGLLLTRFSTIILPIACIFLLLAFLVLIFTFPETTISEVPSAPNLKSNNPLTKEKETFFKRYPRFAYFLIGAACLFLFHTIVNTYLVQIIHSLGGNDSDFGLSLMITALSELPAMLGFSYLLTKRKSGIWLKVAAISFVIRSILFLLSGSIFMLNITQLFQGLAFALYIPASTYYVNQLMQKPDYVKGQAFNIGAVTLGSVVGSFIGGWLLDHAGVPEMLSAGIVAAFIGCLLLFYSVKTDI
;
A
#
# COMPACT_ATOMS: atom_id res chain seq x y z
N VAL A 1 -14.20 -5.46 9.77
CA VAL A 1 -13.06 -4.92 8.99
C VAL A 1 -12.07 -6.04 8.69
N SER A 2 -11.56 -6.80 9.68
CA SER A 2 -10.55 -7.86 9.49
C SER A 2 -10.97 -8.91 8.46
N LEU A 3 -12.22 -9.38 8.46
CA LEU A 3 -12.74 -10.34 7.49
C LEU A 3 -12.73 -9.79 6.05
N VAL A 4 -13.06 -8.52 5.87
CA VAL A 4 -13.05 -7.88 4.54
C VAL A 4 -11.60 -7.75 4.03
N LEU A 5 -10.66 -7.36 4.88
CA LEU A 5 -9.25 -7.26 4.51
C LEU A 5 -8.63 -8.62 4.17
N SER A 6 -9.07 -9.71 4.82
CA SER A 6 -8.59 -11.06 4.52
C SER A 6 -9.06 -11.59 3.16
N MET A 7 -10.08 -10.99 2.55
CA MET A 7 -10.54 -11.37 1.20
C MET A 7 -9.56 -10.98 0.10
N GLN A 8 -8.75 -9.94 0.30
CA GLN A 8 -7.81 -9.46 -0.72
C GLN A 8 -6.76 -10.49 -1.17
N PRO A 9 -6.09 -11.24 -0.28
CA PRO A 9 -5.21 -12.33 -0.67
C PRO A 9 -5.92 -13.42 -1.48
N PHE A 10 -7.16 -13.77 -1.12
CA PHE A 10 -7.94 -14.77 -1.86
C PHE A 10 -8.27 -14.30 -3.28
N ILE A 11 -8.71 -13.05 -3.45
CA ILE A 11 -8.99 -12.46 -4.77
C ILE A 11 -7.72 -12.44 -5.64
N ASN A 12 -6.58 -12.06 -5.05
CA ASN A 12 -5.31 -12.08 -5.76
C ASN A 12 -4.92 -13.51 -6.18
N SER A 13 -5.04 -14.49 -5.27
CA SER A 13 -4.75 -15.90 -5.56
C SER A 13 -5.63 -16.44 -6.70
N PHE A 14 -6.92 -16.16 -6.64
CA PHE A 14 -7.89 -16.53 -7.67
C PHE A 14 -7.55 -15.91 -9.03
N THR A 15 -7.14 -14.64 -9.06
CA THR A 15 -6.71 -13.96 -10.29
C THR A 15 -5.46 -14.63 -10.89
N PHE A 16 -4.47 -14.98 -10.07
CA PHE A 16 -3.28 -15.67 -10.54
C PHE A 16 -3.55 -17.10 -11.01
N GLU A 17 -4.49 -17.80 -10.38
CA GLU A 17 -4.93 -19.14 -10.81
C GLU A 17 -5.51 -19.09 -12.24
N HIS A 18 -6.36 -18.08 -12.54
CA HIS A 18 -6.91 -17.89 -13.88
C HIS A 18 -5.83 -17.48 -14.91
N ILE A 19 -4.87 -16.66 -14.52
CA ILE A 19 -3.73 -16.32 -15.39
C ILE A 19 -2.90 -17.57 -15.69
N ASN A 20 -2.65 -18.42 -14.70
CA ASN A 20 -1.90 -19.67 -14.86
C ASN A 20 -2.65 -20.71 -15.68
N SER A 21 -3.99 -20.71 -15.68
CA SER A 21 -4.82 -21.56 -16.55
C SER A 21 -4.89 -21.08 -18.01
N GLY A 22 -4.13 -20.02 -18.36
CA GLY A 22 -4.01 -19.51 -19.73
C GLY A 22 -5.02 -18.43 -20.11
N VAL A 23 -5.85 -17.96 -19.19
CA VAL A 23 -6.73 -16.81 -19.41
C VAL A 23 -5.91 -15.54 -19.50
N LYS A 24 -6.05 -14.78 -20.57
CA LYS A 24 -5.31 -13.51 -20.77
C LYS A 24 -5.88 -12.40 -19.90
N ILE A 25 -5.56 -12.41 -18.62
CA ILE A 25 -5.91 -11.34 -17.68
C ILE A 25 -4.71 -10.42 -17.50
N ASN A 26 -4.92 -9.13 -17.73
CA ASN A 26 -3.93 -8.12 -17.39
C ASN A 26 -4.10 -7.72 -15.92
N PHE A 27 -3.24 -8.24 -15.05
CA PHE A 27 -3.27 -7.99 -13.61
C PHE A 27 -3.24 -6.48 -13.27
N GLY A 28 -2.49 -5.68 -14.03
CA GLY A 28 -2.45 -4.23 -13.84
C GLY A 28 -3.79 -3.55 -14.12
N LEU A 29 -4.49 -3.96 -15.19
CA LEU A 29 -5.84 -3.45 -15.50
C LEU A 29 -6.85 -3.85 -14.44
N THR A 30 -6.82 -5.10 -13.96
CA THR A 30 -7.72 -5.58 -12.91
C THR A 30 -7.54 -4.78 -11.62
N ARG A 31 -6.28 -4.54 -11.23
CA ARG A 31 -5.97 -3.72 -10.06
C ARG A 31 -6.35 -2.26 -10.26
N GLY A 32 -6.12 -1.70 -11.46
CA GLY A 32 -6.54 -0.34 -11.82
C GLY A 32 -8.07 -0.16 -11.79
N ALA A 33 -8.82 -1.14 -12.27
CA ALA A 33 -10.29 -1.14 -12.16
C ALA A 33 -10.76 -1.10 -10.70
N GLY A 34 -10.07 -1.83 -9.80
CA GLY A 34 -10.33 -1.75 -8.35
C GLY A 34 -10.11 -0.35 -7.78
N SER A 35 -9.01 0.31 -8.13
CA SER A 35 -8.73 1.69 -7.70
C SER A 35 -9.75 2.69 -8.25
N LEU A 36 -10.19 2.51 -9.50
CA LEU A 36 -11.25 3.35 -10.09
C LEU A 36 -12.59 3.14 -9.37
N ALA A 37 -12.97 1.89 -9.10
CA ALA A 37 -14.18 1.57 -8.34
C ALA A 37 -14.12 2.18 -6.93
N PHE A 38 -12.97 2.08 -6.26
CA PHE A 38 -12.76 2.72 -4.95
C PHE A 38 -12.93 4.25 -5.04
N ALA A 39 -12.33 4.90 -6.05
CA ALA A 39 -12.44 6.34 -6.25
C ALA A 39 -13.89 6.79 -6.41
N LEU A 40 -14.66 6.10 -7.28
CA LEU A 40 -16.07 6.42 -7.52
C LEU A 40 -16.92 6.18 -6.27
N THR A 41 -16.70 5.05 -5.58
CA THR A 41 -17.44 4.71 -4.36
C THR A 41 -17.16 5.71 -3.24
N SER A 42 -15.90 6.10 -3.03
CA SER A 42 -15.51 7.06 -1.99
C SER A 42 -16.14 8.43 -2.23
N TYR A 43 -16.14 8.90 -3.46
CA TYR A 43 -16.77 10.18 -3.81
C TYR A 43 -18.28 10.15 -3.65
N THR A 44 -18.94 9.10 -4.17
CA THR A 44 -20.40 8.97 -4.06
C THR A 44 -20.85 8.83 -2.62
N LEU A 45 -20.15 8.05 -1.79
CA LEU A 45 -20.45 7.94 -0.37
C LEU A 45 -20.21 9.25 0.38
N GLY A 46 -19.15 10.00 0.06
CA GLY A 46 -18.92 11.33 0.62
C GLY A 46 -20.08 12.29 0.34
N LEU A 47 -20.60 12.31 -0.91
CA LEU A 47 -21.77 13.10 -1.27
C LEU A 47 -23.05 12.62 -0.56
N LEU A 48 -23.24 11.32 -0.40
CA LEU A 48 -24.40 10.77 0.29
C LEU A 48 -24.40 11.09 1.79
N LEU A 49 -23.22 11.09 2.42
CA LEU A 49 -23.06 11.45 3.83
C LEU A 49 -23.49 12.89 4.14
N THR A 50 -23.28 13.82 3.20
CA THR A 50 -23.75 15.21 3.38
C THR A 50 -25.27 15.36 3.31
N ARG A 51 -25.98 14.42 2.67
CA ARG A 51 -27.44 14.46 2.48
C ARG A 51 -28.20 13.53 3.42
N PHE A 52 -27.58 12.42 3.80
CA PHE A 52 -28.16 11.38 4.63
C PHE A 52 -27.30 11.20 5.89
N SER A 53 -27.83 10.58 6.92
CA SER A 53 -27.08 10.30 8.13
C SER A 53 -26.00 9.21 7.89
N THR A 54 -25.06 9.08 8.83
CA THR A 54 -23.98 8.06 8.82
C THR A 54 -24.47 6.62 8.66
N ILE A 55 -25.78 6.36 8.84
CA ILE A 55 -26.41 5.04 8.64
C ILE A 55 -26.29 4.55 7.19
N ILE A 56 -26.04 5.45 6.23
CA ILE A 56 -25.83 5.07 4.84
C ILE A 56 -24.60 4.19 4.65
N LEU A 57 -23.55 4.35 5.49
CA LEU A 57 -22.31 3.59 5.37
C LEU A 57 -22.51 2.08 5.60
N PRO A 58 -23.12 1.61 6.72
CA PRO A 58 -23.36 0.18 6.88
C PRO A 58 -24.32 -0.38 5.83
N ILE A 59 -25.33 0.40 5.39
CA ILE A 59 -26.25 -0.02 4.33
C ILE A 59 -25.50 -0.23 3.01
N ALA A 60 -24.67 0.73 2.60
CA ALA A 60 -23.86 0.62 1.40
C ALA A 60 -22.86 -0.55 1.49
N CYS A 61 -22.25 -0.77 2.66
CA CYS A 61 -21.35 -1.89 2.90
C CYS A 61 -22.07 -3.23 2.71
N ILE A 62 -23.26 -3.41 3.31
CA ILE A 62 -24.07 -4.64 3.16
C ILE A 62 -24.45 -4.84 1.69
N PHE A 63 -24.90 -3.79 1.01
CA PHE A 63 -25.26 -3.87 -0.40
C PHE A 63 -24.09 -4.31 -1.28
N LEU A 64 -22.91 -3.72 -1.09
CA LEU A 64 -21.69 -4.08 -1.85
C LEU A 64 -21.23 -5.50 -1.55
N LEU A 65 -21.33 -5.95 -0.29
CA LEU A 65 -21.01 -7.34 0.08
C LEU A 65 -21.98 -8.35 -0.55
N LEU A 66 -23.28 -8.03 -0.57
CA LEU A 66 -24.28 -8.89 -1.23
C LEU A 66 -24.04 -8.94 -2.74
N ALA A 67 -23.77 -7.79 -3.38
CA ALA A 67 -23.42 -7.75 -4.80
C ALA A 67 -22.16 -8.58 -5.11
N PHE A 68 -21.14 -8.51 -4.24
CA PHE A 68 -19.95 -9.31 -4.37
C PHE A 68 -20.21 -10.82 -4.23
N LEU A 69 -21.06 -11.23 -3.28
CA LEU A 69 -21.49 -12.63 -3.13
C LEU A 69 -22.20 -13.13 -4.40
N VAL A 70 -23.12 -12.34 -4.94
CA VAL A 70 -23.82 -12.70 -6.20
C VAL A 70 -22.81 -12.88 -7.32
N LEU A 71 -21.83 -11.99 -7.46
CA LEU A 71 -20.78 -12.12 -8.47
C LEU A 71 -19.95 -13.40 -8.30
N ILE A 72 -19.60 -13.79 -7.06
CA ILE A 72 -18.88 -15.05 -6.81
C ILE A 72 -19.69 -16.26 -7.26
N PHE A 73 -20.99 -16.32 -6.93
CA PHE A 73 -21.85 -17.44 -7.30
C PHE A 73 -22.19 -17.50 -8.80
N THR A 74 -22.09 -16.39 -9.51
CA THR A 74 -22.31 -16.33 -10.97
C THR A 74 -21.01 -16.53 -11.76
N PHE A 75 -19.86 -16.56 -11.08
CA PHE A 75 -18.59 -16.74 -11.76
C PHE A 75 -18.44 -18.18 -12.26
N PRO A 76 -18.11 -18.39 -13.55
CA PRO A 76 -17.98 -19.73 -14.09
C PRO A 76 -16.83 -20.48 -13.40
N GLU A 77 -17.12 -21.70 -12.92
CA GLU A 77 -16.07 -22.58 -12.42
C GLU A 77 -15.11 -22.92 -13.58
N THR A 78 -13.86 -22.50 -13.44
CA THR A 78 -12.82 -23.03 -14.33
C THR A 78 -12.54 -24.45 -13.90
N THR A 79 -12.70 -25.42 -14.80
CA THR A 79 -12.18 -26.78 -14.62
C THR A 79 -10.67 -26.66 -14.40
N ILE A 80 -10.27 -26.83 -13.16
CA ILE A 80 -8.85 -26.83 -12.76
C ILE A 80 -8.23 -28.02 -13.46
N SER A 81 -7.56 -27.81 -14.59
CA SER A 81 -6.52 -28.75 -15.00
C SER A 81 -5.53 -28.79 -13.85
N GLU A 82 -5.34 -29.95 -13.25
CA GLU A 82 -4.45 -30.15 -12.11
C GLU A 82 -3.19 -29.34 -12.31
N VAL A 83 -3.05 -28.25 -11.53
CA VAL A 83 -1.79 -27.52 -11.46
C VAL A 83 -0.77 -28.57 -11.05
N PRO A 84 0.26 -28.84 -11.86
CA PRO A 84 1.32 -29.74 -11.44
C PRO A 84 1.75 -29.29 -10.06
N SER A 85 1.49 -30.10 -9.05
CA SER A 85 1.87 -29.86 -7.65
C SER A 85 3.29 -29.30 -7.69
N ALA A 86 3.49 -28.13 -7.11
CA ALA A 86 4.81 -27.50 -7.05
C ALA A 86 5.82 -28.62 -6.79
N PRO A 87 6.85 -28.79 -7.64
CA PRO A 87 7.71 -29.95 -7.51
C PRO A 87 8.15 -29.99 -6.07
N ASN A 88 7.84 -31.12 -5.39
CA ASN A 88 8.34 -31.40 -4.05
C ASN A 88 9.85 -31.13 -4.11
N LEU A 89 10.26 -29.93 -3.75
CA LEU A 89 11.64 -29.62 -3.47
C LEU A 89 12.02 -30.45 -2.23
N LYS A 90 12.15 -31.77 -2.44
CA LYS A 90 13.00 -32.57 -1.58
C LYS A 90 14.34 -31.87 -1.66
N SER A 91 14.62 -31.12 -0.63
CA SER A 91 15.91 -30.52 -0.37
C SER A 91 16.94 -31.64 -0.21
N ASN A 92 17.36 -32.21 -1.34
CA ASN A 92 18.56 -33.02 -1.40
C ASN A 92 19.73 -32.07 -1.69
N ASN A 93 20.08 -31.27 -0.70
CA ASN A 93 21.36 -30.62 -0.68
C ASN A 93 22.08 -31.03 0.63
N PRO A 94 23.28 -31.59 0.56
CA PRO A 94 24.00 -32.07 1.73
C PRO A 94 24.26 -30.88 2.68
N LEU A 95 23.82 -31.05 3.91
CA LEU A 95 24.07 -30.23 5.07
C LEU A 95 25.57 -30.11 5.32
N THR A 96 26.21 -29.10 4.76
CA THR A 96 27.53 -28.61 5.25
C THR A 96 27.81 -27.24 4.68
N LYS A 97 27.10 -26.24 5.17
CA LYS A 97 27.58 -24.87 5.35
C LYS A 97 26.85 -24.29 6.54
N GLU A 98 27.59 -23.74 7.51
CA GLU A 98 27.05 -23.00 8.66
C GLU A 98 25.84 -22.18 8.21
N LYS A 99 24.70 -22.40 8.89
CA LYS A 99 23.47 -21.64 8.63
C LYS A 99 23.71 -20.19 9.04
N GLU A 100 24.34 -19.42 8.17
CA GLU A 100 24.36 -17.97 8.37
C GLU A 100 22.93 -17.47 8.61
N THR A 101 22.75 -16.75 9.70
CA THR A 101 21.46 -16.15 10.03
C THR A 101 21.05 -15.23 8.87
N PHE A 102 19.77 -15.23 8.45
CA PHE A 102 19.23 -14.46 7.34
C PHE A 102 19.73 -13.01 7.31
N PHE A 103 19.72 -12.31 8.46
CA PHE A 103 20.19 -10.93 8.56
C PHE A 103 21.71 -10.77 8.50
N LYS A 104 22.49 -11.82 8.74
CA LYS A 104 23.95 -11.79 8.46
C LYS A 104 24.23 -11.83 6.96
N ARG A 105 23.40 -12.56 6.19
CA ARG A 105 23.49 -12.61 4.72
C ARG A 105 23.03 -11.31 4.06
N TYR A 106 22.03 -10.65 4.64
CA TYR A 106 21.45 -9.41 4.12
C TYR A 106 21.50 -8.26 5.16
N PRO A 107 22.68 -7.78 5.56
CA PRO A 107 22.81 -6.87 6.72
C PRO A 107 22.10 -5.53 6.51
N ARG A 108 22.07 -5.01 5.28
CA ARG A 108 21.39 -3.75 4.96
C ARG A 108 19.86 -3.88 4.90
N PHE A 109 19.36 -5.11 4.80
CA PHE A 109 17.93 -5.36 4.69
C PHE A 109 17.17 -5.00 5.98
N ALA A 110 17.79 -5.14 7.15
CA ALA A 110 17.20 -4.70 8.42
C ALA A 110 16.93 -3.17 8.42
N TYR A 111 17.88 -2.37 7.95
CA TYR A 111 17.70 -0.93 7.82
C TYR A 111 16.62 -0.58 6.79
N PHE A 112 16.52 -1.32 5.69
CA PHE A 112 15.44 -1.20 4.71
C PHE A 112 14.08 -1.43 5.36
N LEU A 113 13.92 -2.49 6.17
CA LEU A 113 12.67 -2.81 6.86
C LEU A 113 12.25 -1.72 7.85
N ILE A 114 13.21 -1.21 8.65
CA ILE A 114 12.95 -0.10 9.59
C ILE A 114 12.56 1.16 8.82
N GLY A 115 13.26 1.46 7.73
CA GLY A 115 12.92 2.58 6.85
C GLY A 115 11.52 2.47 6.27
N ALA A 116 11.14 1.28 5.78
CA ALA A 116 9.80 0.97 5.31
C ALA A 116 8.73 1.20 6.40
N ALA A 117 8.98 0.67 7.61
CA ALA A 117 8.07 0.86 8.74
C ALA A 117 7.86 2.34 9.09
N CYS A 118 8.92 3.14 9.08
CA CYS A 118 8.85 4.58 9.33
C CYS A 118 8.04 5.34 8.26
N LEU A 119 8.21 5.02 6.97
CA LEU A 119 7.42 5.62 5.89
C LEU A 119 5.94 5.27 6.01
N PHE A 120 5.63 4.01 6.33
CA PHE A 120 4.25 3.56 6.48
C PHE A 120 3.59 3.99 7.79
N LEU A 121 4.37 4.33 8.82
CA LEU A 121 3.88 5.01 10.00
C LEU A 121 3.24 6.36 9.60
N PHE A 122 3.96 7.22 8.88
CA PHE A 122 3.41 8.47 8.35
C PHE A 122 2.19 8.23 7.45
N HIS A 123 2.32 7.29 6.50
CA HIS A 123 1.24 6.96 5.56
C HIS A 123 -0.06 6.62 6.29
N THR A 124 0.04 5.82 7.34
CA THR A 124 -1.13 5.39 8.12
C THR A 124 -1.70 6.51 8.96
N ILE A 125 -0.86 7.35 9.57
CA ILE A 125 -1.33 8.57 10.28
C ILE A 125 -2.25 9.38 9.36
N VAL A 126 -1.78 9.72 8.17
CA VAL A 126 -2.56 10.55 7.25
C VAL A 126 -3.84 9.85 6.79
N ASN A 127 -3.76 8.57 6.40
CA ASN A 127 -4.95 7.89 5.86
C ASN A 127 -6.00 7.56 6.95
N THR A 128 -5.57 7.24 8.17
CA THR A 128 -6.48 6.91 9.26
C THR A 128 -7.18 8.16 9.79
N TYR A 129 -6.45 9.26 9.89
CA TYR A 129 -6.95 10.51 10.48
C TYR A 129 -7.27 11.59 9.45
N LEU A 130 -7.44 11.21 8.18
CA LEU A 130 -7.74 12.16 7.10
C LEU A 130 -9.03 12.96 7.34
N VAL A 131 -10.05 12.32 7.90
CA VAL A 131 -11.33 13.00 8.27
C VAL A 131 -11.06 14.13 9.26
N GLN A 132 -10.29 13.86 10.32
CA GLN A 132 -9.97 14.85 11.35
C GLN A 132 -9.10 15.98 10.80
N ILE A 133 -8.17 15.66 9.89
CA ILE A 133 -7.36 16.67 9.20
C ILE A 133 -8.26 17.57 8.33
N ILE A 134 -9.21 17.01 7.59
CA ILE A 134 -10.14 17.77 6.75
C ILE A 134 -11.06 18.63 7.61
N HIS A 135 -11.61 18.09 8.71
CA HIS A 135 -12.45 18.85 9.62
C HIS A 135 -11.69 20.00 10.30
N SER A 136 -10.40 19.80 10.64
CA SER A 136 -9.56 20.88 11.20
C SER A 136 -9.34 22.06 10.22
N LEU A 137 -9.47 21.80 8.91
CA LEU A 137 -9.42 22.79 7.84
C LEU A 137 -10.80 23.37 7.47
N GLY A 138 -11.85 23.03 8.25
CA GLY A 138 -13.23 23.47 8.00
C GLY A 138 -13.98 22.72 6.90
N GLY A 139 -13.45 21.55 6.48
CA GLY A 139 -14.08 20.69 5.49
C GLY A 139 -15.14 19.78 6.05
N ASN A 140 -15.82 19.07 5.16
CA ASN A 140 -16.93 18.16 5.46
C ASN A 140 -16.71 16.77 4.83
N ASP A 141 -17.67 15.86 5.02
CA ASP A 141 -17.60 14.48 4.52
C ASP A 141 -17.53 14.38 2.98
N SER A 142 -18.08 15.36 2.26
CA SER A 142 -17.92 15.42 0.80
C SER A 142 -16.48 15.71 0.39
N ASP A 143 -15.80 16.61 1.12
CA ASP A 143 -14.38 16.91 0.92
C ASP A 143 -13.51 15.71 1.21
N PHE A 144 -13.87 14.92 2.25
CA PHE A 144 -13.21 13.66 2.54
C PHE A 144 -13.35 12.65 1.39
N GLY A 145 -14.58 12.45 0.89
CA GLY A 145 -14.85 11.58 -0.25
C GLY A 145 -14.07 12.01 -1.51
N LEU A 146 -14.03 13.31 -1.79
CA LEU A 146 -13.26 13.89 -2.89
C LEU A 146 -11.75 13.65 -2.72
N SER A 147 -11.21 13.86 -1.53
CA SER A 147 -9.80 13.61 -1.22
C SER A 147 -9.41 12.14 -1.43
N LEU A 148 -10.26 11.19 -1.02
CA LEU A 148 -10.05 9.75 -1.26
C LEU A 148 -10.11 9.42 -2.75
N MET A 149 -11.03 10.03 -3.51
CA MET A 149 -11.11 9.86 -4.97
C MET A 149 -9.83 10.34 -5.65
N ILE A 150 -9.35 11.53 -5.31
CA ILE A 150 -8.10 12.09 -5.86
C ILE A 150 -6.91 11.18 -5.53
N THR A 151 -6.83 10.70 -4.29
CA THR A 151 -5.81 9.75 -3.85
C THR A 151 -5.80 8.50 -4.74
N ALA A 152 -6.94 7.85 -4.90
CA ALA A 152 -7.06 6.62 -5.69
C ALA A 152 -6.74 6.84 -7.18
N LEU A 153 -7.19 7.95 -7.77
CA LEU A 153 -6.89 8.30 -9.16
C LEU A 153 -5.40 8.59 -9.37
N SER A 154 -4.73 9.21 -8.38
CA SER A 154 -3.30 9.50 -8.45
C SER A 154 -2.41 8.24 -8.46
N GLU A 155 -2.92 7.12 -7.92
CA GLU A 155 -2.20 5.84 -7.88
C GLU A 155 -2.17 5.14 -9.25
N LEU A 156 -3.19 5.35 -10.09
CA LEU A 156 -3.34 4.65 -11.36
C LEU A 156 -2.13 4.79 -12.31
N PRO A 157 -1.60 6.00 -12.58
CA PRO A 157 -0.47 6.15 -13.48
C PRO A 157 0.78 5.41 -13.00
N ALA A 158 1.04 5.44 -11.68
CA ALA A 158 2.20 4.78 -11.11
C ALA A 158 2.06 3.25 -11.18
N MET A 159 0.90 2.70 -10.83
CA MET A 159 0.66 1.25 -10.85
C MET A 159 0.65 0.68 -12.26
N LEU A 160 -0.04 1.32 -13.20
CA LEU A 160 -0.13 0.86 -14.61
C LEU A 160 1.19 1.05 -15.35
N GLY A 161 1.89 2.14 -15.06
CA GLY A 161 3.15 2.51 -15.73
C GLY A 161 4.41 1.89 -15.13
N PHE A 162 4.33 1.16 -14.00
CA PHE A 162 5.52 0.70 -13.30
C PHE A 162 6.43 -0.21 -14.13
N SER A 163 5.85 -1.11 -14.91
CA SER A 163 6.61 -1.98 -15.81
C SER A 163 7.44 -1.18 -16.82
N TYR A 164 6.87 -0.08 -17.34
CA TYR A 164 7.60 0.84 -18.21
C TYR A 164 8.69 1.61 -17.44
N LEU A 165 8.42 2.03 -16.21
CA LEU A 165 9.40 2.70 -15.36
C LEU A 165 10.64 1.81 -15.11
N LEU A 166 10.45 0.51 -14.93
CA LEU A 166 11.54 -0.47 -14.77
C LEU A 166 12.42 -0.60 -16.02
N THR A 167 11.90 -0.33 -17.22
CA THR A 167 12.74 -0.30 -18.43
C THR A 167 13.70 0.91 -18.46
N LYS A 168 13.34 1.97 -17.75
CA LYS A 168 14.13 3.22 -17.72
C LYS A 168 15.16 3.24 -16.59
N ARG A 169 14.82 2.74 -15.42
CA ARG A 169 15.67 2.75 -14.23
C ARG A 169 15.40 1.52 -13.35
N LYS A 170 16.40 1.12 -12.58
CA LYS A 170 16.32 0.01 -11.62
C LYS A 170 15.38 0.26 -10.46
N SER A 171 14.86 -0.79 -9.83
CA SER A 171 13.89 -0.72 -8.73
C SER A 171 14.38 0.08 -7.53
N GLY A 172 15.69 0.00 -7.20
CA GLY A 172 16.28 0.78 -6.11
C GLY A 172 16.20 2.30 -6.30
N ILE A 173 16.25 2.79 -7.56
CA ILE A 173 16.09 4.23 -7.84
C ILE A 173 14.65 4.65 -7.57
N TRP A 174 13.66 3.85 -8.02
CA TRP A 174 12.25 4.14 -7.81
C TRP A 174 11.87 4.11 -6.32
N LEU A 175 12.51 3.24 -5.52
CA LEU A 175 12.34 3.25 -4.07
C LEU A 175 12.83 4.56 -3.42
N LYS A 176 13.97 5.09 -3.88
CA LYS A 176 14.47 6.38 -3.38
C LYS A 176 13.58 7.54 -3.80
N VAL A 177 13.04 7.52 -5.04
CA VAL A 177 12.05 8.50 -5.50
C VAL A 177 10.80 8.42 -4.63
N ALA A 178 10.29 7.22 -4.35
CA ALA A 178 9.15 7.04 -3.46
C ALA A 178 9.42 7.58 -2.05
N ALA A 179 10.60 7.29 -1.47
CA ALA A 179 10.97 7.77 -0.15
C ALA A 179 11.02 9.31 -0.06
N ILE A 180 11.59 9.97 -1.07
CA ILE A 180 11.58 11.44 -1.18
C ILE A 180 10.14 11.95 -1.28
N SER A 181 9.31 11.30 -2.09
CA SER A 181 7.90 11.69 -2.27
C SER A 181 7.09 11.57 -0.98
N PHE A 182 7.39 10.58 -0.11
CA PHE A 182 6.82 10.49 1.23
C PHE A 182 7.19 11.69 2.11
N VAL A 183 8.45 12.12 2.08
CA VAL A 183 8.90 13.29 2.84
C VAL A 183 8.24 14.58 2.31
N ILE A 184 8.24 14.78 1.00
CA ILE A 184 7.59 15.95 0.39
C ILE A 184 6.11 15.96 0.78
N ARG A 185 5.42 14.84 0.63
CA ARG A 185 4.01 14.70 0.97
C ARG A 185 3.77 15.00 2.45
N SER A 186 4.62 14.54 3.36
CA SER A 186 4.46 14.79 4.80
C SER A 186 4.57 16.27 5.15
N ILE A 187 5.51 16.97 4.54
CA ILE A 187 5.68 18.42 4.72
C ILE A 187 4.48 19.18 4.13
N LEU A 188 4.05 18.81 2.93
CA LEU A 188 2.90 19.45 2.28
C LEU A 188 1.60 19.27 3.07
N PHE A 189 1.38 18.11 3.72
CA PHE A 189 0.24 17.90 4.61
C PHE A 189 0.23 18.90 5.78
N LEU A 190 1.36 19.09 6.45
CA LEU A 190 1.46 20.05 7.56
C LEU A 190 1.26 21.51 7.09
N LEU A 191 1.76 21.84 5.90
CA LEU A 191 1.64 23.18 5.33
C LEU A 191 0.27 23.44 4.68
N SER A 192 -0.58 22.43 4.56
CA SER A 192 -1.90 22.57 3.93
C SER A 192 -2.81 23.44 4.81
N GLY A 193 -2.99 24.69 4.44
CA GLY A 193 -3.90 25.64 5.11
C GLY A 193 -5.32 25.65 4.51
N SER A 194 -5.61 24.80 3.52
CA SER A 194 -6.92 24.69 2.87
C SER A 194 -7.15 23.30 2.29
N ILE A 195 -8.44 22.95 2.09
CA ILE A 195 -8.83 21.68 1.47
C ILE A 195 -8.30 21.56 0.05
N PHE A 196 -8.25 22.65 -0.70
CA PHE A 196 -7.70 22.65 -2.04
C PHE A 196 -6.20 22.26 -2.04
N MET A 197 -5.41 22.86 -1.14
CA MET A 197 -3.99 22.54 -0.99
C MET A 197 -3.79 21.09 -0.51
N LEU A 198 -4.62 20.61 0.41
CA LEU A 198 -4.63 19.21 0.86
C LEU A 198 -4.88 18.26 -0.31
N ASN A 199 -5.86 18.56 -1.18
CA ASN A 199 -6.16 17.75 -2.36
C ASN A 199 -5.00 17.71 -3.37
N ILE A 200 -4.27 18.83 -3.55
CA ILE A 200 -3.02 18.83 -4.34
C ILE A 200 -1.98 17.89 -3.70
N THR A 201 -1.88 17.89 -2.38
CA THR A 201 -0.96 17.01 -1.65
C THR A 201 -1.31 15.53 -1.85
N GLN A 202 -2.59 15.19 -2.03
CA GLN A 202 -3.01 13.81 -2.32
C GLN A 202 -2.49 13.27 -3.65
N LEU A 203 -2.17 14.12 -4.62
CA LEU A 203 -1.59 13.69 -5.89
C LEU A 203 -0.20 13.04 -5.71
N PHE A 204 0.53 13.42 -4.66
CA PHE A 204 1.81 12.79 -4.32
C PHE A 204 1.69 11.35 -3.84
N GLN A 205 0.48 10.86 -3.53
CA GLN A 205 0.22 9.47 -3.19
C GLN A 205 0.70 8.51 -4.29
N GLY A 206 0.48 8.87 -5.55
CA GLY A 206 0.93 8.08 -6.69
C GLY A 206 2.45 7.89 -6.72
N LEU A 207 3.22 8.93 -6.41
CA LEU A 207 4.69 8.87 -6.37
C LEU A 207 5.24 8.31 -5.05
N ALA A 208 4.49 8.38 -3.97
CA ALA A 208 4.89 7.84 -2.67
C ALA A 208 4.47 6.36 -2.55
N PHE A 209 3.22 6.11 -2.20
CA PHE A 209 2.69 4.77 -1.91
C PHE A 209 2.62 3.87 -3.15
N ALA A 210 1.98 4.36 -4.24
CA ALA A 210 1.72 3.51 -5.39
C ALA A 210 3.01 3.13 -6.14
N LEU A 211 4.03 3.96 -6.07
CA LEU A 211 5.35 3.65 -6.60
C LEU A 211 6.13 2.72 -5.67
N TYR A 212 6.03 2.92 -4.33
CA TYR A 212 6.74 2.11 -3.34
C TYR A 212 6.37 0.63 -3.42
N ILE A 213 5.08 0.30 -3.52
CA ILE A 213 4.59 -1.09 -3.44
C ILE A 213 5.26 -2.00 -4.48
N PRO A 214 5.17 -1.72 -5.80
CA PRO A 214 5.83 -2.56 -6.78
C PRO A 214 7.36 -2.43 -6.71
N ALA A 215 7.91 -1.23 -6.47
CA ALA A 215 9.35 -1.03 -6.39
C ALA A 215 10.00 -1.87 -5.29
N SER A 216 9.39 -1.94 -4.10
CA SER A 216 9.87 -2.75 -2.98
C SER A 216 9.81 -4.25 -3.29
N THR A 217 8.75 -4.70 -3.94
CA THR A 217 8.60 -6.10 -4.35
C THR A 217 9.69 -6.52 -5.33
N TYR A 218 9.93 -5.73 -6.37
CA TYR A 218 11.00 -6.00 -7.33
C TYR A 218 12.39 -5.91 -6.68
N TYR A 219 12.63 -4.89 -5.85
CA TYR A 219 13.89 -4.70 -5.15
C TYR A 219 14.24 -5.89 -4.25
N VAL A 220 13.29 -6.34 -3.43
CA VAL A 220 13.49 -7.49 -2.52
C VAL A 220 13.82 -8.76 -3.32
N ASN A 221 13.11 -9.00 -4.43
CA ASN A 221 13.38 -10.15 -5.29
C ASN A 221 14.75 -10.07 -5.98
N GLN A 222 15.19 -8.87 -6.37
CA GLN A 222 16.51 -8.67 -6.99
C GLN A 222 17.65 -8.70 -5.97
N LEU A 223 17.39 -8.29 -4.73
CA LEU A 223 18.40 -8.29 -3.65
C LEU A 223 18.72 -9.70 -3.15
N MET A 224 17.74 -10.60 -3.17
CA MET A 224 17.80 -11.90 -2.49
C MET A 224 18.05 -13.06 -3.46
N GLN A 225 18.55 -14.17 -2.92
CA GLN A 225 18.62 -15.45 -3.63
C GLN A 225 17.24 -16.10 -3.68
N LYS A 226 16.96 -16.89 -4.73
CA LYS A 226 15.65 -17.54 -4.95
C LYS A 226 15.02 -18.21 -3.70
N PRO A 227 15.77 -19.00 -2.88
CA PRO A 227 15.20 -19.62 -1.68
C PRO A 227 14.74 -18.64 -0.60
N ASP A 228 15.28 -17.41 -0.61
CA ASP A 228 15.00 -16.39 0.39
C ASP A 228 13.91 -15.39 -0.04
N TYR A 229 13.40 -15.47 -1.30
CA TYR A 229 12.40 -14.52 -1.84
C TYR A 229 11.16 -14.40 -0.97
N VAL A 230 10.51 -15.53 -0.67
CA VAL A 230 9.26 -15.56 0.11
C VAL A 230 9.48 -14.98 1.51
N LYS A 231 10.60 -15.33 2.13
CA LYS A 231 10.96 -14.83 3.46
C LYS A 231 11.22 -13.32 3.44
N GLY A 232 11.93 -12.83 2.42
CA GLY A 232 12.17 -11.39 2.25
C GLY A 232 10.89 -10.60 2.03
N GLN A 233 9.98 -11.09 1.19
CA GLN A 233 8.66 -10.46 0.99
C GLN A 233 7.82 -10.47 2.27
N ALA A 234 7.82 -11.58 3.02
CA ALA A 234 7.11 -11.66 4.30
C ALA A 234 7.64 -10.63 5.31
N PHE A 235 8.95 -10.46 5.42
CA PHE A 235 9.55 -9.42 6.27
C PHE A 235 9.19 -8.01 5.80
N ASN A 236 9.18 -7.74 4.47
CA ASN A 236 8.79 -6.44 3.94
C ASN A 236 7.32 -6.10 4.28
N ILE A 237 6.40 -7.04 4.04
CA ILE A 237 4.99 -6.87 4.41
C ILE A 237 4.83 -6.70 5.93
N GLY A 238 5.56 -7.49 6.73
CA GLY A 238 5.56 -7.39 8.19
C GLY A 238 6.03 -6.01 8.68
N ALA A 239 7.09 -5.46 8.09
CA ALA A 239 7.61 -4.13 8.45
C ALA A 239 6.60 -3.01 8.10
N VAL A 240 6.00 -3.07 6.92
CA VAL A 240 4.93 -2.16 6.49
C VAL A 240 3.73 -2.22 7.45
N THR A 241 3.31 -3.42 7.82
CA THR A 241 2.20 -3.64 8.75
C THR A 241 2.52 -3.12 10.15
N LEU A 242 3.73 -3.41 10.67
CA LEU A 242 4.16 -2.89 11.97
C LEU A 242 4.20 -1.36 11.98
N GLY A 243 4.75 -0.75 10.94
CA GLY A 243 4.73 0.71 10.78
C GLY A 243 3.32 1.28 10.79
N SER A 244 2.39 0.61 10.11
CA SER A 244 0.98 1.00 10.06
C SER A 244 0.30 0.89 11.43
N VAL A 245 0.51 -0.19 12.15
CA VAL A 245 -0.04 -0.38 13.51
C VAL A 245 0.50 0.70 14.46
N VAL A 246 1.81 0.89 14.49
CA VAL A 246 2.45 1.92 15.33
C VAL A 246 1.96 3.31 14.94
N GLY A 247 1.81 3.59 13.64
CA GLY A 247 1.30 4.85 13.12
C GLY A 247 -0.13 5.15 13.57
N SER A 248 -1.02 4.15 13.55
CA SER A 248 -2.38 4.30 14.06
C SER A 248 -2.41 4.63 15.55
N PHE A 249 -1.60 3.95 16.37
CA PHE A 249 -1.55 4.20 17.82
C PHE A 249 -0.95 5.57 18.15
N ILE A 250 0.23 5.88 17.61
CA ILE A 250 0.90 7.16 17.86
C ILE A 250 0.06 8.30 17.31
N GLY A 251 -0.50 8.15 16.11
CA GLY A 251 -1.35 9.16 15.49
C GLY A 251 -2.59 9.47 16.32
N GLY A 252 -3.30 8.44 16.82
CA GLY A 252 -4.46 8.64 17.68
C GLY A 252 -4.10 9.29 19.01
N TRP A 253 -3.06 8.80 19.66
CA TRP A 253 -2.62 9.38 20.93
C TRP A 253 -2.22 10.86 20.79
N LEU A 254 -1.46 11.21 19.74
CA LEU A 254 -1.07 12.60 19.47
C LEU A 254 -2.27 13.48 19.11
N LEU A 255 -3.20 12.95 18.31
CA LEU A 255 -4.41 13.66 17.93
C LEU A 255 -5.24 14.05 19.17
N ASP A 256 -5.42 13.11 20.11
CA ASP A 256 -6.23 13.30 21.31
C ASP A 256 -5.57 14.25 22.32
N HIS A 257 -4.24 14.28 22.43
CA HIS A 257 -3.51 15.03 23.47
C HIS A 257 -2.89 16.33 22.98
N ALA A 258 -2.56 16.42 21.69
CA ALA A 258 -1.79 17.55 21.16
C ALA A 258 -2.46 18.19 19.92
N GLY A 259 -3.21 17.42 19.14
CA GLY A 259 -3.92 17.91 17.97
C GLY A 259 -3.32 17.50 16.63
N VAL A 260 -3.92 18.00 15.54
CA VAL A 260 -3.55 17.65 14.16
C VAL A 260 -2.13 18.10 13.79
N PRO A 261 -1.66 19.33 14.10
CA PRO A 261 -0.32 19.77 13.72
C PRO A 261 0.80 18.92 14.32
N GLU A 262 0.68 18.56 15.59
CA GLU A 262 1.66 17.75 16.33
C GLU A 262 1.69 16.31 15.82
N MET A 263 0.51 15.75 15.52
CA MET A 263 0.39 14.44 14.88
C MET A 263 1.08 14.41 13.51
N LEU A 264 0.87 15.41 12.68
CA LEU A 264 1.51 15.53 11.36
C LEU A 264 3.03 15.75 11.49
N SER A 265 3.48 16.55 12.47
CA SER A 265 4.90 16.79 12.73
C SER A 265 5.64 15.51 13.12
N ALA A 266 5.04 14.65 13.97
CA ALA A 266 5.59 13.34 14.27
C ALA A 266 5.66 12.45 13.00
N GLY A 267 4.66 12.53 12.15
CA GLY A 267 4.66 11.87 10.84
C GLY A 267 5.81 12.32 9.94
N ILE A 268 6.14 13.62 9.92
CA ILE A 268 7.28 14.18 9.16
C ILE A 268 8.60 13.59 9.67
N VAL A 269 8.79 13.57 10.99
CA VAL A 269 10.00 13.00 11.58
C VAL A 269 10.17 11.53 11.19
N ALA A 270 9.09 10.75 11.27
CA ALA A 270 9.11 9.35 10.87
C ALA A 270 9.43 9.20 9.36
N ALA A 271 8.78 9.98 8.49
CA ALA A 271 9.03 9.94 7.05
C ALA A 271 10.48 10.30 6.71
N PHE A 272 11.05 11.30 7.40
CA PHE A 272 12.43 11.72 7.21
C PHE A 272 13.43 10.62 7.64
N ILE A 273 13.24 10.03 8.81
CA ILE A 273 14.05 8.90 9.28
C ILE A 273 13.92 7.73 8.29
N GLY A 274 12.71 7.40 7.86
CA GLY A 274 12.47 6.36 6.87
C GLY A 274 13.20 6.61 5.55
N CYS A 275 13.16 7.83 5.05
CA CYS A 275 13.88 8.25 3.85
C CYS A 275 15.39 8.06 3.99
N LEU A 276 16.00 8.53 5.08
CA LEU A 276 17.43 8.38 5.33
C LEU A 276 17.84 6.91 5.37
N LEU A 277 17.07 6.07 6.06
CA LEU A 277 17.33 4.63 6.18
C LEU A 277 17.22 3.92 4.83
N LEU A 278 16.24 4.30 3.99
CA LEU A 278 16.14 3.75 2.63
C LEU A 278 17.32 4.22 1.76
N PHE A 279 17.74 5.46 1.85
CA PHE A 279 18.89 5.94 1.10
C PHE A 279 20.18 5.21 1.46
N TYR A 280 20.38 4.91 2.75
CA TYR A 280 21.52 4.13 3.23
C TYR A 280 21.46 2.67 2.80
N SER A 281 20.29 2.03 2.88
CA SER A 281 20.15 0.59 2.70
C SER A 281 19.95 0.16 1.27
N VAL A 282 19.27 0.98 0.45
CA VAL A 282 18.87 0.63 -0.92
C VAL A 282 20.01 0.88 -1.91
N LYS A 283 20.42 -0.17 -2.58
CA LYS A 283 21.38 -0.12 -3.69
C LYS A 283 20.69 0.36 -4.97
N THR A 284 21.35 1.23 -5.73
CA THR A 284 20.83 1.81 -6.97
C THR A 284 21.18 0.99 -8.21
N ASP A 285 22.05 0.03 -8.06
CA ASP A 285 22.52 -0.90 -9.10
C ASP A 285 21.68 -2.19 -9.21
N ILE A 286 20.65 -2.29 -8.36
CA ILE A 286 19.65 -3.37 -8.30
C ILE A 286 18.29 -2.88 -8.75
#